data_90a95cea781260bd629e2b73fc867b89
#
_entry.id   90a95cea781260bd629e2b73fc867b89
#
_cell.length_a   1.000
_cell.length_b   1.000
_cell.length_c   1.000
_cell.angle_alpha   90.00
_cell.angle_beta   90.00
_cell.angle_gamma   90.00
#
_symmetry.space_group_name_H-M   'P 1'
#
loop_
_entity.id
_entity.type
_entity.pdbx_description
1 polymer ?
#
loop_
_entity_poly.entity_id
_entity_poly.type
_entity_poly.pdbx_seq_one_letter_code
_entity_poly.pdbx_strand_id
1 'polypeptide(L)'
;QALLEYFISKAHENSIVLFPHSRVVIGIPSGATEVEKRAVYDAAMAAGARETYMILEPAAAAIGAGLPIESDMGNMIVDVGGGTTEVAIISAGGIVISRSLRVAGDELDQDIIEYIRSKYNLFIGEQMAEKVKIAIGSAYPLNEEKTVDVRGRNLITGLPEAIEISSIEIREALSPSIQVIIDTIKDALDESPPEILADLMDNGICLTGGTAQLQGLVERLSNEVRVRVWVAEDPMTCVARGCGMVLDDLDLYENLLVGIERDPYTNTQG
;
A
#
# COMPACT_ATOMS: atom_id res chain seq x y z
N GLN A 1 -15.40 -6.95 10.98
CA GLN A 1 -16.57 -6.33 11.60
C GLN A 1 -16.17 -5.56 12.87
N ALA A 2 -15.64 -6.19 13.93
CA ALA A 2 -15.31 -5.53 15.21
C ALA A 2 -14.42 -4.27 15.07
N LEU A 3 -13.47 -4.27 14.14
CA LEU A 3 -12.60 -3.11 13.86
C LEU A 3 -13.40 -1.93 13.25
N LEU A 4 -14.32 -2.22 12.33
CA LEU A 4 -15.20 -1.21 11.73
C LEU A 4 -16.18 -0.65 12.77
N GLU A 5 -16.78 -1.49 13.60
CA GLU A 5 -17.63 -1.07 14.73
C GLU A 5 -16.87 -0.12 15.66
N TYR A 6 -15.61 -0.47 16.00
CA TYR A 6 -14.78 0.39 16.84
C TYR A 6 -14.54 1.76 16.20
N PHE A 7 -14.13 1.83 14.93
CA PHE A 7 -13.86 3.10 14.27
C PHE A 7 -15.12 3.94 14.05
N ILE A 8 -16.23 3.32 13.63
CA ILE A 8 -17.51 4.01 13.47
C ILE A 8 -17.98 4.58 14.81
N SER A 9 -17.92 3.78 15.90
CA SER A 9 -18.25 4.22 17.25
C SER A 9 -17.36 5.38 17.68
N LYS A 10 -16.05 5.28 17.45
CA LYS A 10 -15.09 6.33 17.82
C LYS A 10 -15.29 7.64 17.04
N ALA A 11 -15.66 7.57 15.78
CA ALA A 11 -15.98 8.75 14.97
C ALA A 11 -17.22 9.48 15.54
N HIS A 12 -18.10 8.80 16.27
CA HIS A 12 -19.30 9.35 16.86
C HIS A 12 -19.17 9.76 18.33
N GLU A 13 -18.06 9.45 19.02
CA GLU A 13 -17.88 9.78 20.44
C GLU A 13 -18.13 11.26 20.80
N ASN A 14 -17.89 12.17 19.85
CA ASN A 14 -18.11 13.61 20.02
C ASN A 14 -19.36 14.14 19.27
N SER A 15 -20.19 13.27 18.72
CA SER A 15 -21.37 13.65 17.95
C SER A 15 -22.60 13.77 18.86
N ILE A 16 -23.33 14.90 18.77
CA ILE A 16 -24.58 15.13 19.49
C ILE A 16 -25.78 14.45 18.79
N VAL A 17 -25.55 13.72 17.72
CA VAL A 17 -26.59 13.09 16.91
C VAL A 17 -27.06 11.80 17.57
N LEU A 18 -28.35 11.75 17.93
CA LEU A 18 -28.96 10.58 18.62
C LEU A 18 -28.99 9.30 17.79
N PHE A 19 -29.00 9.42 16.46
CA PHE A 19 -28.94 8.28 15.53
C PHE A 19 -27.96 8.63 14.40
N PRO A 20 -26.67 8.43 14.61
CA PRO A 20 -25.68 8.73 13.57
C PRO A 20 -25.84 7.75 12.41
N HIS A 21 -26.11 8.29 11.23
CA HIS A 21 -26.13 7.52 9.99
C HIS A 21 -24.82 7.80 9.24
N SER A 22 -23.84 6.92 9.42
CA SER A 22 -22.52 7.07 8.81
C SER A 22 -22.53 6.67 7.35
N ARG A 23 -21.97 7.51 6.49
CA ARG A 23 -21.44 7.10 5.19
C ARG A 23 -19.99 6.69 5.37
N VAL A 24 -19.60 5.60 4.75
CA VAL A 24 -18.25 5.03 4.88
C VAL A 24 -17.67 4.81 3.49
N VAL A 25 -16.45 5.26 3.26
CA VAL A 25 -15.65 4.92 2.08
C VAL A 25 -14.52 4.02 2.52
N ILE A 26 -14.34 2.89 1.83
CA ILE A 26 -13.33 1.87 2.16
C ILE A 26 -12.43 1.65 0.97
N GLY A 27 -11.11 1.80 1.18
CA GLY A 27 -10.10 1.37 0.22
C GLY A 27 -10.04 -0.16 0.17
N ILE A 28 -9.99 -0.69 -1.04
CA ILE A 28 -9.83 -2.14 -1.29
C ILE A 28 -8.69 -2.37 -2.29
N PRO A 29 -7.87 -3.42 -2.10
CA PRO A 29 -6.83 -3.76 -3.08
C PRO A 29 -7.42 -4.02 -4.46
N SER A 30 -6.69 -3.68 -5.52
CA SER A 30 -7.14 -3.90 -6.90
C SER A 30 -7.35 -5.38 -7.22
N GLY A 31 -6.60 -6.26 -6.56
CA GLY A 31 -6.71 -7.71 -6.70
C GLY A 31 -7.83 -8.36 -5.85
N ALA A 32 -8.66 -7.58 -5.15
CA ALA A 32 -9.73 -8.12 -4.34
C ALA A 32 -10.82 -8.82 -5.19
N THR A 33 -11.17 -10.04 -4.80
CA THR A 33 -12.24 -10.83 -5.44
C THR A 33 -13.62 -10.25 -5.11
N GLU A 34 -14.63 -10.55 -5.92
CA GLU A 34 -16.03 -10.12 -5.65
C GLU A 34 -16.54 -10.64 -4.29
N VAL A 35 -16.09 -11.82 -3.86
CA VAL A 35 -16.43 -12.37 -2.54
C VAL A 35 -15.82 -11.52 -1.41
N GLU A 36 -14.56 -11.12 -1.55
CA GLU A 36 -13.88 -10.24 -0.58
C GLU A 36 -14.53 -8.85 -0.55
N LYS A 37 -14.82 -8.26 -1.71
CA LYS A 37 -15.54 -6.98 -1.80
C LYS A 37 -16.89 -7.06 -1.10
N ARG A 38 -17.67 -8.11 -1.36
CA ARG A 38 -18.95 -8.34 -0.70
C ARG A 38 -18.81 -8.51 0.80
N ALA A 39 -17.79 -9.25 1.27
CA ALA A 39 -17.55 -9.44 2.69
C ALA A 39 -17.19 -8.12 3.41
N VAL A 40 -16.41 -7.24 2.76
CA VAL A 40 -16.07 -5.91 3.27
C VAL A 40 -17.34 -5.04 3.37
N TYR A 41 -18.16 -5.01 2.32
CA TYR A 41 -19.41 -4.27 2.32
C TYR A 41 -20.35 -4.73 3.43
N ASP A 42 -20.61 -6.04 3.50
CA ASP A 42 -21.51 -6.62 4.50
C ASP A 42 -21.00 -6.37 5.93
N ALA A 43 -19.68 -6.42 6.13
CA ALA A 43 -19.06 -6.10 7.42
C ALA A 43 -19.25 -4.63 7.81
N ALA A 44 -19.16 -3.69 6.85
CA ALA A 44 -19.38 -2.26 7.11
C ALA A 44 -20.87 -1.98 7.43
N MET A 45 -21.80 -2.56 6.66
CA MET A 45 -23.23 -2.44 6.93
C MET A 45 -23.59 -3.04 8.30
N ALA A 46 -23.05 -4.22 8.64
CA ALA A 46 -23.26 -4.85 9.94
C ALA A 46 -22.64 -4.07 11.11
N ALA A 47 -21.58 -3.29 10.84
CA ALA A 47 -20.97 -2.38 11.82
C ALA A 47 -21.74 -1.08 12.03
N GLY A 48 -22.88 -0.86 11.33
CA GLY A 48 -23.77 0.29 11.52
C GLY A 48 -23.60 1.40 10.48
N ALA A 49 -22.87 1.17 9.39
CA ALA A 49 -22.87 2.09 8.26
C ALA A 49 -24.24 2.15 7.61
N ARG A 50 -24.71 3.35 7.23
CA ARG A 50 -25.92 3.54 6.45
C ARG A 50 -25.68 3.31 4.97
N GLU A 51 -24.56 3.83 4.50
CA GLU A 51 -24.14 3.75 3.12
C GLU A 51 -22.66 3.39 3.10
N THR A 52 -22.28 2.41 2.29
CA THR A 52 -20.89 1.97 2.13
C THR A 52 -20.49 2.09 0.68
N TYR A 53 -19.40 2.78 0.46
CA TYR A 53 -18.76 2.96 -0.84
C TYR A 53 -17.40 2.28 -0.80
N MET A 54 -16.97 1.73 -1.90
CA MET A 54 -15.63 1.15 -2.05
C MET A 54 -14.88 1.87 -3.16
N ILE A 55 -13.60 2.04 -2.97
CA ILE A 55 -12.68 2.59 -3.96
C ILE A 55 -11.42 1.73 -3.98
N LEU A 56 -10.78 1.58 -5.16
CA LEU A 56 -9.50 0.90 -5.21
C LEU A 56 -8.42 1.70 -4.46
N GLU A 57 -7.62 1.00 -3.65
CA GLU A 57 -6.55 1.63 -2.84
C GLU A 57 -5.64 2.56 -3.64
N PRO A 58 -5.16 2.18 -4.85
CA PRO A 58 -4.31 3.08 -5.61
C PRO A 58 -5.03 4.34 -6.10
N ALA A 59 -6.34 4.28 -6.39
CA ALA A 59 -7.11 5.47 -6.73
C ALA A 59 -7.27 6.39 -5.51
N ALA A 60 -7.60 5.84 -4.35
CA ALA A 60 -7.64 6.60 -3.11
C ALA A 60 -6.27 7.19 -2.76
N ALA A 61 -5.18 6.41 -2.93
CA ALA A 61 -3.82 6.89 -2.70
C ALA A 61 -3.46 8.08 -3.60
N ALA A 62 -3.83 8.02 -4.90
CA ALA A 62 -3.60 9.10 -5.86
C ALA A 62 -4.35 10.39 -5.49
N ILE A 63 -5.63 10.27 -5.11
CA ILE A 63 -6.45 11.38 -4.62
C ILE A 63 -5.80 11.98 -3.36
N GLY A 64 -5.48 11.15 -2.38
CA GLY A 64 -4.88 11.59 -1.12
C GLY A 64 -3.45 12.13 -1.26
N ALA A 65 -2.70 11.73 -2.29
CA ALA A 65 -1.41 12.30 -2.65
C ALA A 65 -1.54 13.64 -3.40
N GLY A 66 -2.75 14.02 -3.81
CA GLY A 66 -3.02 15.26 -4.56
C GLY A 66 -2.61 15.18 -6.02
N LEU A 67 -2.58 13.99 -6.61
CA LEU A 67 -2.33 13.85 -8.05
C LEU A 67 -3.52 14.42 -8.85
N PRO A 68 -3.28 15.09 -10.01
CA PRO A 68 -4.33 15.66 -10.84
C PRO A 68 -5.02 14.56 -11.67
N ILE A 69 -5.71 13.65 -11.02
CA ILE A 69 -6.28 12.43 -11.62
C ILE A 69 -7.40 12.70 -12.64
N GLU A 70 -8.03 13.88 -12.59
CA GLU A 70 -9.06 14.29 -13.52
C GLU A 70 -8.49 14.83 -14.84
N SER A 71 -7.19 15.15 -14.84
CA SER A 71 -6.48 15.59 -16.05
C SER A 71 -6.43 14.47 -17.09
N ASP A 72 -6.43 14.84 -18.34
CA ASP A 72 -6.19 13.91 -19.47
C ASP A 72 -4.77 13.32 -19.45
N MET A 73 -3.86 13.91 -18.69
CA MET A 73 -2.49 13.42 -18.53
C MET A 73 -2.41 12.16 -17.67
N GLY A 74 -1.55 11.23 -18.08
CA GLY A 74 -1.26 10.04 -17.28
C GLY A 74 -0.56 10.36 -15.97
N ASN A 75 -1.04 9.78 -14.87
CA ASN A 75 -0.46 9.85 -13.54
C ASN A 75 -0.25 8.44 -12.99
N MET A 76 0.96 8.11 -12.56
CA MET A 76 1.26 6.81 -11.99
C MET A 76 1.46 6.89 -10.50
N ILE A 77 0.77 6.02 -9.79
CA ILE A 77 0.85 5.82 -8.35
C ILE A 77 1.34 4.40 -8.06
N VAL A 78 2.23 4.28 -7.10
CA VAL A 78 2.69 3.00 -6.54
C VAL A 78 2.52 3.08 -5.03
N ASP A 79 1.55 2.37 -4.50
CA ASP A 79 1.28 2.28 -3.08
C ASP A 79 1.92 1.00 -2.52
N VAL A 80 2.99 1.15 -1.75
CA VAL A 80 3.70 0.02 -1.15
C VAL A 80 3.36 -0.04 0.34
N GLY A 81 2.34 -0.82 0.65
CA GLY A 81 1.84 -0.99 2.01
C GLY A 81 2.61 -2.00 2.85
N GLY A 82 1.93 -2.61 3.82
CA GLY A 82 2.42 -3.76 4.59
C GLY A 82 2.27 -5.07 3.82
N GLY A 83 1.04 -5.41 3.40
CA GLY A 83 0.73 -6.69 2.77
C GLY A 83 0.68 -6.68 1.24
N THR A 84 0.43 -5.52 0.63
CA THR A 84 0.27 -5.39 -0.83
C THR A 84 1.05 -4.21 -1.39
N THR A 85 1.47 -4.36 -2.63
CA THR A 85 1.90 -3.26 -3.50
C THR A 85 0.88 -3.09 -4.60
N GLU A 86 0.31 -1.90 -4.68
CA GLU A 86 -0.67 -1.52 -5.70
C GLU A 86 -0.02 -0.55 -6.68
N VAL A 87 -0.09 -0.87 -7.96
CA VAL A 87 0.42 -0.03 -9.05
C VAL A 87 -0.76 0.37 -9.92
N ALA A 88 -0.97 1.67 -10.12
CA ALA A 88 -1.99 2.13 -11.04
C ALA A 88 -1.54 3.32 -11.87
N ILE A 89 -2.07 3.39 -13.08
CA ILE A 89 -1.98 4.55 -13.95
C ILE A 89 -3.40 5.08 -14.14
N ILE A 90 -3.57 6.36 -13.86
CA ILE A 90 -4.85 7.05 -13.87
C ILE A 90 -4.78 8.22 -14.86
N SER A 91 -5.81 8.39 -15.67
CA SER A 91 -5.97 9.50 -16.61
C SER A 91 -7.45 9.79 -16.80
N ALA A 92 -7.82 11.03 -17.01
CA ALA A 92 -9.20 11.47 -17.26
C ALA A 92 -10.22 10.93 -16.26
N GLY A 93 -9.86 10.89 -14.96
CA GLY A 93 -10.73 10.39 -13.89
C GLY A 93 -10.98 8.88 -13.93
N GLY A 94 -10.19 8.10 -14.67
CA GLY A 94 -10.33 6.64 -14.76
C GLY A 94 -9.00 5.91 -14.61
N ILE A 95 -9.08 4.64 -14.15
CA ILE A 95 -7.90 3.77 -14.07
C ILE A 95 -7.65 3.16 -15.45
N VAL A 96 -6.48 3.44 -16.03
CA VAL A 96 -6.02 2.90 -17.31
C VAL A 96 -5.38 1.53 -17.14
N ILE A 97 -4.50 1.40 -16.14
CA ILE A 97 -3.81 0.16 -15.78
C ILE A 97 -3.84 0.01 -14.27
N SER A 98 -4.04 -1.22 -13.80
CA SER A 98 -3.92 -1.56 -12.39
C SER A 98 -3.24 -2.91 -12.23
N ARG A 99 -2.35 -3.01 -11.25
CA ARG A 99 -1.66 -4.23 -10.83
C ARG A 99 -1.65 -4.31 -9.32
N SER A 100 -1.90 -5.49 -8.80
CA SER A 100 -1.83 -5.79 -7.37
C SER A 100 -0.86 -6.94 -7.13
N LEU A 101 0.02 -6.77 -6.16
CA LEU A 101 1.08 -7.70 -5.82
C LEU A 101 1.08 -7.94 -4.32
N ARG A 102 1.17 -9.20 -3.89
CA ARG A 102 1.29 -9.57 -2.46
C ARG A 102 2.76 -9.65 -2.00
N VAL A 103 3.56 -8.71 -2.44
CA VAL A 103 4.93 -8.49 -1.96
C VAL A 103 5.04 -7.04 -1.54
N ALA A 104 5.25 -6.80 -0.25
CA ALA A 104 5.31 -5.47 0.35
C ALA A 104 6.08 -5.51 1.68
N GLY A 105 5.76 -4.63 2.63
CA GLY A 105 6.50 -4.49 3.89
C GLY A 105 6.66 -5.77 4.71
N ASP A 106 5.63 -6.61 4.76
CA ASP A 106 5.63 -7.85 5.52
C ASP A 106 6.54 -8.91 4.89
N GLU A 107 6.59 -8.98 3.54
CA GLU A 107 7.51 -9.87 2.82
C GLU A 107 8.97 -9.43 3.06
N LEU A 108 9.22 -8.11 3.07
CA LEU A 108 10.55 -7.58 3.42
C LEU A 108 10.97 -7.96 4.86
N ASP A 109 10.04 -8.04 5.80
CA ASP A 109 10.32 -8.52 7.15
C ASP A 109 10.65 -10.01 7.15
N GLN A 110 9.95 -10.83 6.37
CA GLN A 110 10.25 -12.23 6.19
C GLN A 110 11.61 -12.47 5.54
N ASP A 111 11.97 -11.70 4.52
CA ASP A 111 13.30 -11.73 3.90
C ASP A 111 14.42 -11.53 4.94
N ILE A 112 14.24 -10.57 5.84
CA ILE A 112 15.19 -10.31 6.93
C ILE A 112 15.26 -11.50 7.90
N ILE A 113 14.11 -12.06 8.29
CA ILE A 113 14.05 -13.23 9.17
C ILE A 113 14.80 -14.41 8.56
N GLU A 114 14.54 -14.69 7.28
CA GLU A 114 15.16 -15.80 6.57
C GLU A 114 16.65 -15.61 6.34
N TYR A 115 17.08 -14.39 6.00
CA TYR A 115 18.49 -14.06 5.86
C TYR A 115 19.26 -14.28 7.17
N ILE A 116 18.75 -13.73 8.27
CA ILE A 116 19.38 -13.88 9.60
C ILE A 116 19.39 -15.33 10.03
N ARG A 117 18.29 -16.05 9.80
CA ARG A 117 18.18 -17.47 10.10
C ARG A 117 19.21 -18.31 9.34
N SER A 118 19.33 -18.07 8.05
CA SER A 118 20.21 -18.87 7.18
C SER A 118 21.69 -18.58 7.42
N LYS A 119 22.03 -17.32 7.63
CA LYS A 119 23.43 -16.89 7.75
C LYS A 119 23.98 -17.04 9.16
N TYR A 120 23.16 -16.77 10.18
CA TYR A 120 23.58 -16.71 11.58
C TYR A 120 22.99 -17.82 12.45
N ASN A 121 22.12 -18.68 11.92
CA ASN A 121 21.35 -19.65 12.71
C ASN A 121 20.61 -18.99 13.86
N LEU A 122 20.18 -17.73 13.70
CA LEU A 122 19.48 -16.95 14.72
C LEU A 122 18.01 -16.80 14.32
N PHE A 123 17.11 -17.19 15.19
CA PHE A 123 15.67 -16.97 15.02
C PHE A 123 15.26 -15.65 15.68
N ILE A 124 14.67 -14.77 14.87
CA ILE A 124 14.07 -13.51 15.30
C ILE A 124 12.58 -13.49 14.96
N GLY A 125 11.78 -12.70 15.67
CA GLY A 125 10.37 -12.50 15.35
C GLY A 125 10.14 -11.30 14.43
N GLU A 126 8.93 -11.23 13.84
CA GLU A 126 8.49 -10.19 12.91
C GLU A 126 8.74 -8.76 13.42
N GLN A 127 8.39 -8.48 14.69
CA GLN A 127 8.61 -7.16 15.29
C GLN A 127 10.09 -6.75 15.34
N MET A 128 11.01 -7.72 15.46
CA MET A 128 12.44 -7.43 15.43
C MET A 128 12.89 -7.17 14.00
N ALA A 129 12.40 -7.94 13.04
CA ALA A 129 12.69 -7.75 11.61
C ALA A 129 12.22 -6.37 11.14
N GLU A 130 11.00 -5.98 11.46
CA GLU A 130 10.47 -4.64 11.15
C GLU A 130 11.32 -3.53 11.77
N LYS A 131 11.74 -3.66 13.04
CA LYS A 131 12.65 -2.69 13.65
C LYS A 131 13.98 -2.59 12.93
N VAL A 132 14.55 -3.71 12.50
CA VAL A 132 15.81 -3.74 11.72
C VAL A 132 15.58 -3.08 10.36
N LYS A 133 14.50 -3.42 9.65
CA LYS A 133 14.12 -2.79 8.38
C LYS A 133 14.03 -1.27 8.50
N ILE A 134 13.33 -0.76 9.50
CA ILE A 134 13.15 0.67 9.72
C ILE A 134 14.47 1.34 10.11
N ALA A 135 15.30 0.69 10.92
CA ALA A 135 16.54 1.28 11.44
C ALA A 135 17.65 1.38 10.40
N ILE A 136 17.88 0.29 9.64
CA ILE A 136 19.03 0.15 8.74
C ILE A 136 18.68 -0.41 7.36
N GLY A 137 17.40 -0.71 7.08
CA GLY A 137 16.97 -1.21 5.77
C GLY A 137 17.22 -0.18 4.67
N SER A 138 17.68 -0.65 3.51
CA SER A 138 17.86 0.20 2.34
C SER A 138 17.73 -0.58 1.04
N ALA A 139 17.22 0.08 0.00
CA ALA A 139 17.09 -0.48 -1.35
C ALA A 139 18.28 -0.14 -2.25
N TYR A 140 19.12 0.85 -1.84
CA TYR A 140 20.26 1.36 -2.59
C TYR A 140 21.44 1.62 -1.64
N PRO A 141 22.69 1.59 -2.11
CA PRO A 141 23.86 1.89 -1.27
C PRO A 141 23.73 3.24 -0.54
N LEU A 142 24.00 3.23 0.76
CA LEU A 142 23.96 4.42 1.58
C LEU A 142 25.30 5.16 1.53
N ASN A 143 25.27 6.47 1.73
CA ASN A 143 26.50 7.25 1.86
C ASN A 143 27.32 6.83 3.10
N GLU A 144 26.63 6.43 4.15
CA GLU A 144 27.20 5.91 5.39
C GLU A 144 26.42 4.65 5.77
N GLU A 145 27.09 3.50 5.70
CA GLU A 145 26.49 2.22 6.08
C GLU A 145 26.38 2.12 7.60
N LYS A 146 25.31 1.46 8.06
CA LYS A 146 24.94 1.39 9.47
C LYS A 146 24.99 -0.05 9.96
N THR A 147 25.14 -0.22 11.27
CA THR A 147 25.00 -1.52 11.94
C THR A 147 23.99 -1.42 13.08
N VAL A 148 23.42 -2.55 13.47
CA VAL A 148 22.50 -2.68 14.61
C VAL A 148 22.67 -4.03 15.28
N ASP A 149 22.52 -4.06 16.61
CA ASP A 149 22.47 -5.30 17.37
C ASP A 149 21.08 -5.93 17.24
N VAL A 150 21.07 -7.19 16.81
CA VAL A 150 19.86 -8.02 16.69
C VAL A 150 19.92 -9.15 17.70
N ARG A 151 18.85 -9.31 18.47
CA ARG A 151 18.74 -10.34 19.52
C ARG A 151 17.70 -11.38 19.12
N GLY A 152 18.06 -12.65 19.32
CA GLY A 152 17.18 -13.75 19.00
C GLY A 152 17.55 -15.01 19.75
N ARG A 153 17.00 -16.14 19.28
CA ARG A 153 17.35 -17.47 19.81
C ARG A 153 18.25 -18.19 18.81
N ASN A 154 19.44 -18.58 19.24
CA ASN A 154 20.31 -19.43 18.44
C ASN A 154 19.64 -20.80 18.24
N LEU A 155 19.52 -21.22 16.99
CA LEU A 155 18.83 -22.46 16.60
C LEU A 155 19.63 -23.72 16.87
N ILE A 156 20.96 -23.60 17.06
CA ILE A 156 21.85 -24.73 17.36
C ILE A 156 21.90 -25.00 18.87
N THR A 157 22.09 -23.92 19.66
CA THR A 157 22.25 -24.04 21.11
C THR A 157 20.94 -23.92 21.89
N GLY A 158 19.90 -23.33 21.25
CA GLY A 158 18.63 -23.01 21.89
C GLY A 158 18.66 -21.78 22.82
N LEU A 159 19.83 -21.16 23.00
CA LEU A 159 20.04 -20.06 23.95
C LEU A 159 19.83 -18.68 23.31
N PRO A 160 19.54 -17.63 24.11
CA PRO A 160 19.55 -16.26 23.64
C PRO A 160 20.95 -15.87 23.12
N GLU A 161 20.98 -15.16 21.99
CA GLU A 161 22.19 -14.66 21.37
C GLU A 161 21.93 -13.30 20.75
N ALA A 162 23.00 -12.50 20.62
CA ALA A 162 23.00 -11.23 19.92
C ALA A 162 24.07 -11.23 18.83
N ILE A 163 23.72 -10.67 17.67
CA ILE A 163 24.64 -10.45 16.54
C ILE A 163 24.60 -8.99 16.13
N GLU A 164 25.69 -8.49 15.57
CA GLU A 164 25.70 -7.23 14.84
C GLU A 164 25.43 -7.52 13.37
N ILE A 165 24.50 -6.76 12.75
CA ILE A 165 24.17 -6.86 11.33
C ILE A 165 24.25 -5.49 10.67
N SER A 166 24.70 -5.46 9.42
CA SER A 166 24.91 -4.23 8.65
C SER A 166 23.76 -3.93 7.68
N SER A 167 23.62 -2.64 7.31
CA SER A 167 22.69 -2.22 6.26
C SER A 167 23.02 -2.82 4.88
N ILE A 168 24.28 -3.19 4.63
CA ILE A 168 24.67 -3.91 3.41
C ILE A 168 23.99 -5.28 3.36
N GLU A 169 24.03 -6.02 4.47
CA GLU A 169 23.42 -7.33 4.59
C GLU A 169 21.90 -7.29 4.50
N ILE A 170 21.30 -6.28 5.14
CA ILE A 170 19.85 -6.10 5.05
C ILE A 170 19.43 -5.73 3.62
N ARG A 171 20.19 -4.89 2.91
CA ARG A 171 19.94 -4.58 1.50
C ARG A 171 20.05 -5.82 0.61
N GLU A 172 21.03 -6.70 0.88
CA GLU A 172 21.14 -7.98 0.21
C GLU A 172 19.92 -8.86 0.43
N ALA A 173 19.45 -8.95 1.68
CA ALA A 173 18.25 -9.70 2.04
C ALA A 173 16.99 -9.18 1.32
N LEU A 174 16.78 -7.87 1.27
CA LEU A 174 15.59 -7.23 0.69
C LEU A 174 15.59 -7.21 -0.85
N SER A 175 16.75 -7.38 -1.49
CA SER A 175 16.91 -7.17 -2.93
C SER A 175 15.98 -8.04 -3.81
N PRO A 176 15.70 -9.32 -3.51
CA PRO A 176 14.79 -10.13 -4.32
C PRO A 176 13.37 -9.60 -4.33
N SER A 177 12.79 -9.30 -3.18
CA SER A 177 11.42 -8.78 -3.07
C SER A 177 11.28 -7.38 -3.66
N ILE A 178 12.27 -6.51 -3.47
CA ILE A 178 12.31 -5.20 -4.14
C ILE A 178 12.36 -5.35 -5.66
N GLN A 179 13.10 -6.35 -6.18
CA GLN A 179 13.15 -6.59 -7.62
C GLN A 179 11.78 -7.00 -8.18
N VAL A 180 11.01 -7.81 -7.47
CA VAL A 180 9.64 -8.18 -7.87
C VAL A 180 8.73 -6.95 -7.94
N ILE A 181 8.86 -6.01 -7.00
CA ILE A 181 8.12 -4.74 -7.05
C ILE A 181 8.54 -3.93 -8.30
N ILE A 182 9.84 -3.83 -8.57
CA ILE A 182 10.37 -3.13 -9.75
C ILE A 182 9.83 -3.73 -11.05
N ASP A 183 9.84 -5.06 -11.16
CA ASP A 183 9.37 -5.76 -12.35
C ASP A 183 7.87 -5.51 -12.57
N THR A 184 7.06 -5.51 -11.52
CA THR A 184 5.64 -5.16 -11.60
C THR A 184 5.40 -3.72 -12.10
N ILE A 185 6.25 -2.77 -11.68
CA ILE A 185 6.19 -1.38 -12.17
C ILE A 185 6.57 -1.33 -13.65
N LYS A 186 7.63 -2.05 -14.07
CA LYS A 186 8.05 -2.14 -15.47
C LYS A 186 6.98 -2.75 -16.35
N ASP A 187 6.33 -3.83 -15.89
CA ASP A 187 5.22 -4.46 -16.62
C ASP A 187 4.05 -3.49 -16.83
N ALA A 188 3.72 -2.68 -15.82
CA ALA A 188 2.69 -1.66 -15.96
C ALA A 188 3.07 -0.55 -16.95
N LEU A 189 4.34 -0.15 -16.98
CA LEU A 189 4.87 0.81 -17.97
C LEU A 189 4.85 0.21 -19.38
N ASP A 190 5.27 -1.03 -19.56
CA ASP A 190 5.33 -1.70 -20.87
C ASP A 190 3.95 -1.89 -21.50
N GLU A 191 2.90 -2.05 -20.69
CA GLU A 191 1.52 -2.17 -21.14
C GLU A 191 0.86 -0.81 -21.42
N SER A 192 1.50 0.30 -21.03
CA SER A 192 0.93 1.63 -21.13
C SER A 192 0.94 2.12 -22.58
N PRO A 193 -0.13 2.81 -23.03
CA PRO A 193 -0.12 3.52 -24.29
C PRO A 193 1.05 4.52 -24.38
N PRO A 194 1.64 4.72 -25.59
CA PRO A 194 2.78 5.63 -25.76
C PRO A 194 2.53 7.06 -25.28
N GLU A 195 1.30 7.56 -25.42
CA GLU A 195 0.89 8.88 -24.97
C GLU A 195 0.98 9.00 -23.44
N ILE A 196 0.50 8.00 -22.73
CA ILE A 196 0.58 7.93 -21.28
C ILE A 196 2.04 7.84 -20.81
N LEU A 197 2.87 7.05 -21.51
CA LEU A 197 4.30 6.97 -21.18
C LEU A 197 5.01 8.33 -21.33
N ALA A 198 4.64 9.11 -22.35
CA ALA A 198 5.18 10.46 -22.50
C ALA A 198 4.80 11.35 -21.32
N ASP A 199 3.55 11.30 -20.85
CA ASP A 199 3.11 12.04 -19.66
C ASP A 199 3.88 11.64 -18.42
N LEU A 200 4.15 10.34 -18.24
CA LEU A 200 4.89 9.83 -17.07
C LEU A 200 6.36 10.26 -17.06
N MET A 201 6.95 10.56 -18.23
CA MET A 201 8.30 11.14 -18.27
C MET A 201 8.35 12.54 -17.66
N ASP A 202 7.26 13.31 -17.76
CA ASP A 202 7.13 14.65 -17.20
C ASP A 202 6.64 14.62 -15.74
N ASN A 203 5.57 13.87 -15.47
CA ASN A 203 4.93 13.80 -14.15
C ASN A 203 5.71 12.93 -13.15
N GLY A 204 6.39 11.90 -13.63
CA GLY A 204 7.05 10.91 -12.79
C GLY A 204 6.09 9.88 -12.18
N ILE A 205 6.64 9.11 -11.23
CA ILE A 205 5.93 8.07 -10.47
C ILE A 205 5.85 8.51 -9.01
N CYS A 206 4.65 8.57 -8.48
CA CYS A 206 4.39 8.89 -7.08
C CYS A 206 4.40 7.61 -6.23
N LEU A 207 5.20 7.58 -5.15
CA LEU A 207 5.20 6.49 -4.16
C LEU A 207 4.39 6.88 -2.94
N THR A 208 3.56 5.94 -2.47
CA THR A 208 2.79 6.01 -1.22
C THR A 208 2.94 4.73 -0.41
N GLY A 209 2.33 4.69 0.77
CA GLY A 209 2.44 3.57 1.70
C GLY A 209 3.66 3.65 2.62
N GLY A 210 3.67 2.81 3.65
CA GLY A 210 4.71 2.81 4.67
C GLY A 210 6.09 2.43 4.12
N THR A 211 6.12 1.45 3.23
CA THR A 211 7.34 0.93 2.61
C THR A 211 7.98 1.93 1.61
N ALA A 212 7.21 2.90 1.09
CA ALA A 212 7.75 3.99 0.28
C ALA A 212 8.85 4.80 1.01
N GLN A 213 8.91 4.72 2.34
CA GLN A 213 9.91 5.38 3.18
C GLN A 213 11.22 4.59 3.32
N LEU A 214 11.33 3.40 2.72
CA LEU A 214 12.55 2.60 2.74
C LEU A 214 13.70 3.40 2.11
N GLN A 215 14.82 3.54 2.83
CA GLN A 215 15.96 4.33 2.37
C GLN A 215 16.48 3.83 1.01
N GLY A 216 16.69 4.75 0.08
CA GLY A 216 17.19 4.42 -1.26
C GLY A 216 16.20 3.75 -2.20
N LEU A 217 14.92 3.60 -1.83
CA LEU A 217 13.91 3.01 -2.71
C LEU A 217 13.64 3.91 -3.93
N VAL A 218 13.57 5.22 -3.71
CA VAL A 218 13.39 6.22 -4.79
C VAL A 218 14.55 6.14 -5.79
N GLU A 219 15.78 6.12 -5.30
CA GLU A 219 16.98 6.02 -6.12
C GLU A 219 17.03 4.70 -6.90
N ARG A 220 16.69 3.59 -6.24
CA ARG A 220 16.67 2.27 -6.88
C ARG A 220 15.64 2.24 -8.00
N LEU A 221 14.40 2.66 -7.73
CA LEU A 221 13.33 2.69 -8.71
C LEU A 221 13.65 3.64 -9.86
N SER A 222 14.07 4.89 -9.60
CA SER A 222 14.39 5.88 -10.64
C SER A 222 15.47 5.37 -11.60
N ASN A 223 16.48 4.67 -11.08
CA ASN A 223 17.56 4.10 -11.90
C ASN A 223 17.06 2.94 -12.78
N GLU A 224 16.15 2.13 -12.27
CA GLU A 224 15.64 0.95 -12.97
C GLU A 224 14.58 1.27 -14.04
N VAL A 225 13.67 2.23 -13.73
CA VAL A 225 12.57 2.60 -14.64
C VAL A 225 12.91 3.80 -15.53
N ARG A 226 14.00 4.54 -15.24
CA ARG A 226 14.45 5.73 -15.95
C ARG A 226 13.41 6.84 -16.05
N VAL A 227 12.52 6.89 -15.08
CA VAL A 227 11.51 7.92 -14.88
C VAL A 227 11.72 8.49 -13.49
N ARG A 228 11.43 9.77 -13.31
CA ARG A 228 11.49 10.41 -11.99
C ARG A 228 10.55 9.68 -11.03
N VAL A 229 11.05 9.32 -9.85
CA VAL A 229 10.26 8.74 -8.75
C VAL A 229 10.32 9.69 -7.56
N TRP A 230 9.22 9.86 -6.86
CA TRP A 230 9.14 10.71 -5.68
C TRP A 230 8.13 10.16 -4.67
N VAL A 231 8.32 10.48 -3.40
CA VAL A 231 7.43 10.03 -2.31
C VAL A 231 6.43 11.14 -2.01
N ALA A 232 5.15 10.76 -1.88
CA ALA A 232 4.08 11.69 -1.50
C ALA A 232 4.33 12.26 -0.10
N GLU A 233 3.77 13.43 0.18
CA GLU A 233 3.72 13.99 1.52
C GLU A 233 2.87 13.08 2.42
N ASP A 234 3.42 12.69 3.58
CA ASP A 234 2.80 11.76 4.54
C ASP A 234 2.25 10.48 3.86
N PRO A 235 3.15 9.67 3.28
CA PRO A 235 2.78 8.57 2.38
C PRO A 235 1.93 7.49 3.06
N MET A 236 2.04 7.34 4.38
CA MET A 236 1.27 6.36 5.16
C MET A 236 -0.23 6.69 5.24
N THR A 237 -0.61 7.94 5.03
CA THR A 237 -2.00 8.40 5.19
C THR A 237 -2.72 8.68 3.87
N CYS A 238 -2.03 8.54 2.72
CA CYS A 238 -2.59 8.90 1.41
C CYS A 238 -3.91 8.18 1.13
N VAL A 239 -4.00 6.87 1.32
CA VAL A 239 -5.24 6.11 1.11
C VAL A 239 -6.37 6.63 2.01
N ALA A 240 -6.09 6.83 3.30
CA ALA A 240 -7.10 7.31 4.25
C ALA A 240 -7.57 8.74 3.93
N ARG A 241 -6.64 9.63 3.55
CA ARG A 241 -6.97 11.00 3.11
C ARG A 241 -7.82 10.97 1.84
N GLY A 242 -7.43 10.15 0.86
CA GLY A 242 -8.19 9.98 -0.37
C GLY A 242 -9.61 9.48 -0.13
N CYS A 243 -9.79 8.47 0.71
CA CYS A 243 -11.12 8.01 1.14
C CYS A 243 -11.94 9.15 1.79
N GLY A 244 -11.30 10.02 2.59
CA GLY A 244 -11.95 11.20 3.18
C GLY A 244 -12.38 12.20 2.10
N MET A 245 -11.51 12.54 1.15
CA MET A 245 -11.83 13.45 0.04
C MET A 245 -12.96 12.91 -0.84
N VAL A 246 -12.97 11.61 -1.12
CA VAL A 246 -14.06 10.94 -1.84
C VAL A 246 -15.37 11.04 -1.06
N LEU A 247 -15.33 10.91 0.26
CA LEU A 247 -16.53 11.05 1.11
C LEU A 247 -17.10 12.47 1.10
N ASP A 248 -16.24 13.48 0.96
CA ASP A 248 -16.64 14.90 0.89
C ASP A 248 -17.33 15.24 -0.44
N ASP A 249 -16.92 14.58 -1.57
CA ASP A 249 -17.50 14.82 -2.90
C ASP A 249 -17.64 13.50 -3.68
N LEU A 250 -18.68 12.73 -3.35
CA LEU A 250 -18.96 11.44 -3.99
C LEU A 250 -19.28 11.55 -5.48
N ASP A 251 -19.91 12.66 -5.89
CA ASP A 251 -20.33 12.88 -7.28
C ASP A 251 -19.10 13.09 -8.19
N LEU A 252 -18.08 13.79 -7.70
CA LEU A 252 -16.82 14.03 -8.42
C LEU A 252 -16.07 12.72 -8.69
N TYR A 253 -16.08 11.79 -7.74
CA TYR A 253 -15.32 10.56 -7.80
C TYR A 253 -16.15 9.32 -8.17
N GLU A 254 -17.40 9.50 -8.63
CA GLU A 254 -18.34 8.39 -8.92
C GLU A 254 -17.71 7.32 -9.84
N ASN A 255 -16.96 7.73 -10.85
CA ASN A 255 -16.31 6.83 -11.82
C ASN A 255 -15.21 5.95 -11.22
N LEU A 256 -14.67 6.31 -10.05
CA LEU A 256 -13.63 5.56 -9.33
C LEU A 256 -14.21 4.65 -8.25
N LEU A 257 -15.51 4.77 -7.96
CA LEU A 257 -16.18 3.93 -6.99
C LEU A 257 -16.41 2.53 -7.57
N VAL A 258 -16.10 1.53 -6.77
CA VAL A 258 -16.35 0.12 -7.13
C VAL A 258 -17.79 -0.22 -6.79
N GLY A 259 -18.58 -0.51 -7.84
CA GLY A 259 -19.97 -1.01 -7.68
C GLY A 259 -19.95 -2.44 -7.11
N ILE A 260 -20.86 -2.72 -6.18
CA ILE A 260 -21.21 -4.11 -5.88
C ILE A 260 -22.27 -4.50 -6.92
N GLU A 261 -22.00 -5.57 -7.69
CA GLU A 261 -23.06 -6.19 -8.48
C GLU A 261 -24.21 -6.59 -7.52
N ARG A 262 -25.31 -5.84 -7.59
CA ARG A 262 -26.52 -6.20 -6.84
C ARG A 262 -27.03 -7.49 -7.45
N ASP A 263 -27.12 -8.53 -6.63
CA ASP A 263 -27.78 -9.77 -7.03
C ASP A 263 -29.17 -9.41 -7.59
N PRO A 264 -29.45 -9.68 -8.90
CA PRO A 264 -30.72 -9.35 -9.51
C PRO A 264 -31.93 -10.00 -8.83
N TYR A 265 -31.70 -10.96 -7.92
CA TYR A 265 -32.74 -11.69 -7.20
C TYR A 265 -33.13 -11.08 -5.82
N THR A 266 -32.44 -10.03 -5.35
CA THR A 266 -32.76 -9.40 -4.05
C THR A 266 -33.83 -8.30 -4.13
N ASN A 267 -34.38 -7.99 -5.31
CA ASN A 267 -35.37 -6.92 -5.53
C ASN A 267 -36.84 -7.40 -5.46
N THR A 268 -37.15 -8.44 -4.71
CA THR A 268 -38.55 -8.86 -4.46
C THR A 268 -38.82 -8.95 -2.97
N GLN A 269 -38.91 -7.79 -2.28
CA GLN A 269 -39.83 -7.57 -1.14
C GLN A 269 -39.81 -6.08 -0.79
N GLY A 270 -40.73 -5.32 -1.35
CA GLY A 270 -41.06 -3.97 -0.99
C GLY A 270 -42.48 -3.90 -0.51
#